data_69dc0358e115cf7041e5f2d5ebfd7216
#
_entry.id   69dc0358e115cf7041e5f2d5ebfd7216
#
_cell.length_a   1.000
_cell.length_b   1.000
_cell.length_c   1.000
_cell.angle_alpha   90.00
_cell.angle_beta   90.00
_cell.angle_gamma   90.00
#
_symmetry.space_group_name_H-M   'P 1'
#
loop_
_entity.id
_entity.type
_entity.pdbx_description
1 polymer ?
#
loop_
_entity_poly.entity_id
_entity_poly.type
_entity_poly.pdbx_seq_one_letter_code
_entity_poly.pdbx_strand_id
1 'polypeptide(L)'
;MRFGFPRCVRLLLVLASAVLFFVLAGCGNSSIVGKWRMSGAENQTVWEFSGNGSVLVGEVRGRYKFGDHDRIKIETPFSTTVYVVTLSSDQLVLQELGGSKLEFTRVREGQP
;
A
#
# COMPACT_ATOMS: atom_id res chain seq x y z
N MET A 1 9.67 49.21 11.20
CA MET A 1 9.50 48.72 11.08
C MET A 1 9.70 48.18 10.61
N ARG A 2 9.73 47.91 10.30
CA ARG A 2 9.67 47.35 9.93
C ARG A 2 10.11 46.62 9.66
N PHE A 3 10.52 46.10 9.93
CA PHE A 3 10.96 45.30 9.72
C PHE A 3 10.94 44.23 10.10
N GLY A 4 10.76 43.60 10.94
CA GLY A 4 10.50 42.36 11.37
C GLY A 4 9.32 41.65 10.81
N PHE A 5 8.41 42.41 10.38
CA PHE A 5 7.32 42.03 9.74
C PHE A 5 7.54 41.13 8.61
N PRO A 6 8.39 41.38 7.63
CA PRO A 6 8.64 40.50 6.52
C PRO A 6 9.25 39.18 6.94
N ARG A 7 10.05 39.20 7.95
CA ARG A 7 10.68 37.99 8.40
C ARG A 7 9.67 37.01 8.97
N CYS A 8 8.72 37.50 9.68
CA CYS A 8 7.69 36.65 10.24
C CYS A 8 6.88 35.98 9.15
N VAL A 9 6.56 36.74 8.14
CA VAL A 9 5.79 36.19 7.03
C VAL A 9 6.59 35.10 6.31
N ARG A 10 7.86 35.32 6.12
CA ARG A 10 8.67 34.32 5.47
C ARG A 10 8.73 33.06 6.29
N LEU A 11 8.85 33.18 7.58
CA LEU A 11 8.92 32.03 8.43
C LEU A 11 7.64 31.20 8.33
N LEU A 12 6.51 31.89 8.32
CA LEU A 12 5.25 31.22 8.20
C LEU A 12 5.13 30.47 6.89
N LEU A 13 5.57 31.08 5.81
CA LEU A 13 5.50 30.45 4.51
C LEU A 13 6.39 29.22 4.46
N VAL A 14 7.56 29.30 5.04
CA VAL A 14 8.47 28.17 5.04
C VAL A 14 7.89 27.02 5.83
N LEU A 15 7.30 27.32 6.97
CA LEU A 15 6.69 26.27 7.78
C LEU A 15 5.55 25.61 7.05
N ALA A 16 4.75 26.38 6.37
CA ALA A 16 3.63 25.83 5.63
C ALA A 16 4.12 24.90 4.53
N SER A 17 5.17 25.28 3.84
CA SER A 17 5.72 24.46 2.80
C SER A 17 6.26 23.15 3.34
N ALA A 18 6.93 23.22 4.47
CA ALA A 18 7.48 22.03 5.08
C ALA A 18 6.39 21.04 5.47
N VAL A 19 5.32 21.55 6.02
CA VAL A 19 4.21 20.72 6.42
C VAL A 19 3.58 20.05 5.21
N LEU A 20 3.39 20.80 4.16
CA LEU A 20 2.80 20.27 2.97
C LEU A 20 3.66 19.17 2.37
N PHE A 21 4.96 19.38 2.35
CA PHE A 21 5.87 18.39 1.83
C PHE A 21 5.81 17.11 2.66
N PHE A 22 5.73 17.25 3.97
CA PHE A 22 5.66 16.10 4.84
C PHE A 22 4.38 15.30 4.57
N VAL A 23 3.27 15.97 4.35
CA VAL A 23 2.01 15.30 4.07
C VAL A 23 2.10 14.55 2.75
N LEU A 24 2.72 15.13 1.75
CA LEU A 24 2.88 14.48 0.48
C LEU A 24 3.75 13.24 0.62
N ALA A 25 4.78 13.32 1.42
CA ALA A 25 5.64 12.18 1.64
C ALA A 25 4.86 11.07 2.34
N GLY A 26 4.01 11.43 3.29
CA GLY A 26 3.19 10.46 3.96
C GLY A 26 2.18 9.82 3.03
N CYS A 27 1.60 10.61 2.15
CA CYS A 27 0.66 10.09 1.18
C CYS A 27 1.35 9.22 0.15
N GLY A 28 2.61 9.48 -0.12
CA GLY A 28 3.36 8.72 -1.09
C GLY A 28 3.75 7.34 -0.60
N ASN A 29 3.52 7.08 0.68
CA ASN A 29 3.84 5.79 1.21
C ASN A 29 2.94 4.75 0.65
N SER A 30 3.40 3.57 0.69
CA SER A 30 2.80 2.46 0.06
C SER A 30 1.43 2.16 0.55
N SER A 31 0.56 1.91 -0.37
CA SER A 31 -0.78 1.44 -0.09
C SER A 31 -0.94 0.11 -0.79
N ILE A 32 -1.61 -0.83 -0.16
CA ILE A 32 -1.85 -2.10 -0.78
C ILE A 32 -2.91 -2.00 -1.88
N VAL A 33 -3.66 -0.91 -1.88
CA VAL A 33 -4.72 -0.73 -2.89
C VAL A 33 -4.11 -0.68 -4.28
N GLY A 34 -4.64 -1.50 -5.18
CA GLY A 34 -4.14 -1.57 -6.55
C GLY A 34 -4.04 -2.99 -7.01
N LYS A 35 -3.40 -3.16 -8.15
CA LYS A 35 -3.22 -4.48 -8.76
C LYS A 35 -1.81 -4.94 -8.55
N TRP A 36 -1.67 -6.23 -8.25
CA TRP A 36 -0.40 -6.83 -7.97
C TRP A 36 -0.26 -8.14 -8.75
N ARG A 37 0.86 -8.31 -9.43
CA ARG A 37 1.12 -9.51 -10.19
C ARG A 37 2.05 -10.41 -9.40
N MET A 38 1.67 -11.66 -9.23
CA MET A 38 2.46 -12.61 -8.47
C MET A 38 3.73 -12.92 -9.24
N SER A 39 4.86 -12.86 -8.55
CA SER A 39 6.17 -13.12 -9.15
C SER A 39 6.49 -14.60 -9.08
N GLY A 40 7.22 -15.08 -10.05
CA GLY A 40 7.74 -16.42 -9.99
C GLY A 40 6.75 -17.53 -10.30
N ALA A 41 5.52 -17.21 -10.59
CA ALA A 41 4.53 -18.19 -10.94
C ALA A 41 4.45 -18.32 -12.44
N GLU A 42 4.19 -19.52 -12.93
CA GLU A 42 4.03 -19.74 -14.33
C GLU A 42 2.80 -19.00 -14.83
N ASN A 43 1.73 -19.06 -14.03
CA ASN A 43 0.54 -18.32 -14.34
C ASN A 43 0.66 -17.00 -13.61
N GLN A 44 0.70 -15.91 -14.35
CA GLN A 44 0.86 -14.61 -13.73
C GLN A 44 -0.47 -14.17 -13.14
N THR A 45 -0.73 -14.66 -11.95
CA THR A 45 -1.95 -14.33 -11.24
C THR A 45 -1.89 -12.90 -10.75
N VAL A 46 -2.98 -12.18 -10.94
CA VAL A 46 -3.08 -10.80 -10.49
C VAL A 46 -4.09 -10.73 -9.37
N TRP A 47 -3.69 -10.09 -8.29
CA TRP A 47 -4.59 -9.82 -7.16
C TRP A 47 -4.87 -8.33 -7.17
N GLU A 48 -6.11 -7.96 -6.87
CA GLU A 48 -6.47 -6.56 -6.85
C GLU A 48 -7.11 -6.22 -5.51
N PHE A 49 -6.52 -5.25 -4.82
CA PHE A 49 -7.04 -4.81 -3.52
C PHE A 49 -7.75 -3.47 -3.72
N SER A 50 -8.98 -3.39 -3.27
CA SER A 50 -9.78 -2.17 -3.38
C SER A 50 -9.79 -1.45 -2.05
N GLY A 51 -10.02 -0.16 -2.09
CA GLY A 51 -10.01 0.65 -0.88
C GLY A 51 -11.17 0.37 0.06
N ASN A 52 -12.18 -0.35 -0.40
CA ASN A 52 -13.36 -0.64 0.41
C ASN A 52 -13.26 -1.97 1.16
N GLY A 53 -12.07 -2.59 1.17
CA GLY A 53 -11.89 -3.84 1.89
C GLY A 53 -12.14 -5.09 1.09
N SER A 54 -12.39 -4.96 -0.21
CA SER A 54 -12.54 -6.14 -1.04
C SER A 54 -11.24 -6.46 -1.75
N VAL A 55 -11.04 -7.72 -2.08
CA VAL A 55 -9.86 -8.15 -2.81
C VAL A 55 -10.30 -9.17 -3.85
N LEU A 56 -9.65 -9.11 -5.01
CA LEU A 56 -9.88 -10.08 -6.05
C LEU A 56 -8.60 -10.92 -6.13
N VAL A 57 -8.70 -12.18 -5.77
CA VAL A 57 -7.57 -13.09 -5.78
C VAL A 57 -7.68 -13.91 -7.04
N GLY A 58 -6.98 -13.45 -8.08
CA GLY A 58 -7.19 -14.02 -9.41
C GLY A 58 -8.61 -13.70 -9.85
N GLU A 59 -9.46 -14.71 -9.87
CA GLU A 59 -10.85 -14.52 -10.25
C GLU A 59 -11.80 -14.70 -9.06
N VAL A 60 -11.24 -14.89 -7.86
CA VAL A 60 -12.02 -15.15 -6.68
C VAL A 60 -12.17 -13.87 -5.87
N ARG A 61 -13.39 -13.47 -5.60
CA ARG A 61 -13.64 -12.26 -4.84
C ARG A 61 -13.65 -12.59 -3.35
N GLY A 62 -12.96 -11.76 -2.58
CA GLY A 62 -12.90 -11.93 -1.15
C GLY A 62 -12.85 -10.59 -0.44
N ARG A 63 -12.49 -10.63 0.81
CA ARG A 63 -12.37 -9.44 1.64
C ARG A 63 -11.05 -9.49 2.38
N TYR A 64 -10.51 -8.33 2.69
CA TYR A 64 -9.28 -8.27 3.45
C TYR A 64 -9.42 -7.26 4.59
N LYS A 65 -8.66 -7.47 5.64
CA LYS A 65 -8.67 -6.59 6.77
C LYS A 65 -7.30 -6.62 7.41
N PHE A 66 -6.78 -5.44 7.73
CA PHE A 66 -5.50 -5.34 8.40
C PHE A 66 -5.69 -5.54 9.90
N GLY A 67 -4.74 -6.21 10.52
CA GLY A 67 -4.70 -6.40 11.94
C GLY A 67 -3.44 -5.79 12.53
N ASP A 68 -3.11 -6.21 13.74
CA ASP A 68 -1.92 -5.71 14.42
C ASP A 68 -0.65 -6.31 13.84
N HIS A 69 0.46 -5.63 14.04
CA HIS A 69 1.80 -6.14 13.68
C HIS A 69 1.93 -6.49 12.20
N ASP A 70 1.45 -5.60 11.37
CA ASP A 70 1.59 -5.73 9.91
C ASP A 70 0.95 -7.02 9.38
N ARG A 71 -0.14 -7.42 9.96
CA ARG A 71 -0.83 -8.61 9.48
C ARG A 71 -2.04 -8.22 8.66
N ILE A 72 -2.37 -9.08 7.71
CA ILE A 72 -3.55 -8.92 6.90
C ILE A 72 -4.28 -10.25 6.87
N LYS A 73 -5.59 -10.20 7.05
CA LYS A 73 -6.43 -11.38 6.96
C LYS A 73 -7.17 -11.30 5.64
N ILE A 74 -7.09 -12.36 4.86
CA ILE A 74 -7.77 -12.42 3.57
C ILE A 74 -8.77 -13.56 3.62
N GLU A 75 -10.04 -13.22 3.41
CA GLU A 75 -11.12 -14.18 3.45
C GLU A 75 -11.71 -14.34 2.07
N THR A 76 -11.78 -15.58 1.61
CA THR A 76 -12.47 -15.92 0.36
C THR A 76 -13.48 -16.99 0.69
N PRO A 77 -14.36 -17.34 -0.23
CA PRO A 77 -15.30 -18.45 0.03
C PRO A 77 -14.59 -19.77 0.27
N PHE A 78 -13.32 -19.86 -0.11
CA PHE A 78 -12.60 -21.14 0.03
C PHE A 78 -11.70 -21.21 1.24
N SER A 79 -11.27 -20.09 1.76
CA SER A 79 -10.34 -20.13 2.89
C SER A 79 -10.18 -18.75 3.52
N THR A 80 -9.64 -18.77 4.73
CA THR A 80 -9.26 -17.56 5.44
C THR A 80 -7.79 -17.73 5.81
N THR A 81 -6.98 -16.77 5.40
CA THR A 81 -5.54 -16.87 5.64
C THR A 81 -5.02 -15.55 6.21
N VAL A 82 -4.10 -15.65 7.14
CA VAL A 82 -3.46 -14.48 7.75
C VAL A 82 -2.02 -14.45 7.29
N TYR A 83 -1.61 -13.29 6.81
CA TYR A 83 -0.24 -13.08 6.32
C TYR A 83 0.41 -11.94 7.07
N VAL A 84 1.74 -11.97 7.12
CA VAL A 84 2.52 -10.81 7.53
C VAL A 84 2.86 -10.05 6.26
N VAL A 85 2.61 -8.76 6.26
CA VAL A 85 2.74 -7.92 5.07
C VAL A 85 4.04 -7.14 5.09
N THR A 86 4.78 -7.19 3.99
CA THR A 86 5.89 -6.28 3.76
C THR A 86 5.57 -5.54 2.46
N LEU A 87 5.46 -4.25 2.55
CA LEU A 87 4.97 -3.45 1.44
C LEU A 87 5.90 -2.31 1.13
N SER A 88 6.26 -2.17 -0.13
CA SER A 88 7.00 -1.03 -0.62
C SER A 88 6.23 -0.47 -1.81
N SER A 89 6.76 0.56 -2.45
CA SER A 89 6.01 1.21 -3.53
C SER A 89 5.69 0.27 -4.68
N ASP A 90 6.59 -0.64 -4.99
CA ASP A 90 6.43 -1.54 -6.14
C ASP A 90 6.38 -3.01 -5.80
N GLN A 91 6.58 -3.36 -4.55
CA GLN A 91 6.61 -4.76 -4.17
C GLN A 91 5.77 -5.05 -2.95
N LEU A 92 5.16 -6.20 -2.95
CA LEU A 92 4.33 -6.67 -1.85
C LEU A 92 4.76 -8.09 -1.55
N VAL A 93 5.02 -8.37 -0.29
CA VAL A 93 5.32 -9.72 0.15
C VAL A 93 4.30 -10.10 1.20
N LEU A 94 3.66 -11.25 0.99
CA LEU A 94 2.70 -11.80 1.95
C LEU A 94 3.29 -13.11 2.45
N GLN A 95 3.65 -13.12 3.72
CA GLN A 95 4.23 -14.30 4.34
C GLN A 95 3.18 -15.00 5.19
N GLU A 96 2.78 -16.18 4.78
CA GLU A 96 1.81 -16.94 5.54
C GLU A 96 2.46 -17.43 6.82
N LEU A 97 1.75 -17.35 7.93
CA LEU A 97 2.30 -17.77 9.20
C LEU A 97 2.56 -19.27 9.16
N GLY A 98 3.82 -19.63 9.25
CA GLY A 98 4.23 -21.03 9.21
C GLY A 98 4.12 -21.65 7.83
N GLY A 99 4.03 -20.83 6.79
CA GLY A 99 3.81 -21.36 5.46
C GLY A 99 4.55 -20.59 4.39
N SER A 100 3.92 -20.49 3.25
CA SER A 100 4.53 -19.97 2.03
C SER A 100 4.70 -18.47 2.03
N LYS A 101 5.59 -18.01 1.19
CA LYS A 101 5.81 -16.59 0.97
C LYS A 101 5.35 -16.28 -0.46
N LEU A 102 4.51 -15.28 -0.60
CA LEU A 102 4.03 -14.83 -1.90
C LEU A 102 4.63 -13.47 -2.18
N GLU A 103 5.23 -13.32 -3.36
CA GLU A 103 5.86 -12.07 -3.74
C GLU A 103 5.14 -11.51 -4.96
N PHE A 104 4.88 -10.22 -4.91
CA PHE A 104 4.12 -9.54 -5.96
C PHE A 104 4.83 -8.28 -6.40
N THR A 105 4.61 -7.91 -7.65
CA THR A 105 5.08 -6.66 -8.20
C THR A 105 3.85 -5.84 -8.58
N ARG A 106 3.89 -4.55 -8.32
CA ARG A 106 2.77 -3.67 -8.63
C ARG A 106 2.58 -3.55 -10.13
N VAL A 107 1.35 -3.69 -10.56
CA VAL A 107 0.99 -3.48 -11.96
C VAL A 107 0.65 -2.00 -12.11
N ARG A 108 1.39 -1.32 -12.95
CA ARG A 108 1.15 0.09 -13.18
C ARG A 108 0.27 0.25 -14.41
N GLU A 109 -0.45 1.34 -14.44
CA GLU A 109 -1.31 1.62 -15.53
C GLU A 109 -0.49 1.73 -16.80
N GLY A 110 -0.94 1.10 -17.87
CA GLY A 110 -0.21 1.09 -19.11
C GLY A 110 0.75 -0.06 -19.28
N GLN A 111 0.91 -0.89 -18.27
CA GLN A 111 1.76 -2.07 -18.39
C GLN A 111 0.94 -3.29 -18.71
N PRO A 112 1.47 -4.17 -19.57
CA PRO A 112 0.74 -5.37 -19.92
C PRO A 112 0.60 -6.35 -18.80
#